data_4c170e4452e33a66624c29c7e2914bc6
#
_entry.id   4c170e4452e33a66624c29c7e2914bc6
#
_cell.length_a   1.000
_cell.length_b   1.000
_cell.length_c   1.000
_cell.angle_alpha   90.00
_cell.angle_beta   90.00
_cell.angle_gamma   90.00
#
_symmetry.space_group_name_H-M   'P 1'
#
loop_
_entity.id
_entity.type
_entity.pdbx_description
1 polymer ?
#
loop_
_entity_poly.entity_id
_entity_poly.type
_entity_poly.pdbx_seq_one_letter_code
_entity_poly.pdbx_strand_id
1 'polypeptide(L)'
;MSVSRLNANTYFSTENMLPGKAGATEAASLPTTPQTTACHKGDTLISNIRPYFKKIVYCEDECGCSTDVLCFTPIQSRYVAYLFSTLYADKFFAFMVAGSKGTKMPRGDKQQIMSYPIVLPSDEELDEFNDLALPILTQIHSNRGENKRLSAVRDALLPKLMSGKIDVSAIQL
;
A
#
# COMPACT_ATOMS: atom_id res chain seq x y z
N MET A 1 -1.62 17.63 -3.36
CA MET A 1 -0.20 18.03 -3.36
C MET A 1 0.32 18.22 -4.78
N SER A 2 1.45 18.95 -4.97
CA SER A 2 2.07 19.07 -6.30
C SER A 2 2.73 17.75 -6.70
N VAL A 3 2.53 17.34 -7.96
CA VAL A 3 3.15 16.15 -8.54
C VAL A 3 4.68 16.28 -8.63
N SER A 4 5.21 17.51 -8.72
CA SER A 4 6.66 17.76 -8.70
C SER A 4 7.38 17.33 -7.42
N ARG A 5 6.64 17.07 -6.34
CA ARG A 5 7.16 16.54 -5.06
C ARG A 5 7.17 15.01 -5.00
N LEU A 6 6.62 14.34 -6.01
CA LEU A 6 6.49 12.90 -6.09
C LEU A 6 7.55 12.28 -6.98
N ASN A 7 7.78 10.99 -6.75
CA ASN A 7 8.58 10.13 -7.61
C ASN A 7 7.87 8.77 -7.80
N ALA A 8 8.46 7.87 -8.55
CA ALA A 8 7.88 6.56 -8.84
C ALA A 8 7.56 5.72 -7.59
N ASN A 9 8.22 5.99 -6.46
CA ASN A 9 8.01 5.26 -5.19
C ASN A 9 6.97 5.90 -4.28
N THR A 10 6.64 7.16 -4.51
CA THR A 10 5.73 7.95 -3.66
C THR A 10 4.40 8.28 -4.35
N TYR A 11 4.14 7.70 -5.53
CA TYR A 11 2.86 7.83 -6.22
C TYR A 11 2.16 6.47 -6.35
N PHE A 12 0.90 6.42 -5.96
CA PHE A 12 0.07 5.22 -5.99
C PHE A 12 -1.12 5.38 -6.93
N SER A 13 -1.26 4.44 -7.85
CA SER A 13 -2.41 4.29 -8.74
C SER A 13 -2.91 2.85 -8.72
N THR A 14 -4.06 2.62 -9.32
CA THR A 14 -4.59 1.24 -9.44
C THR A 14 -3.65 0.31 -10.23
N GLU A 15 -2.74 0.86 -11.04
CA GLU A 15 -1.83 0.10 -11.88
C GLU A 15 -0.65 -0.46 -11.08
N ASN A 16 -0.03 0.35 -10.23
CA ASN A 16 1.13 -0.08 -9.44
C ASN A 16 0.79 -0.67 -8.07
N MET A 17 -0.46 -0.58 -7.61
CA MET A 17 -0.93 -1.35 -6.46
C MET A 17 -1.15 -2.81 -6.86
N LEU A 18 -0.58 -3.73 -6.10
CA LEU A 18 -0.58 -5.17 -6.38
C LEU A 18 -1.85 -5.86 -5.87
N PRO A 19 -2.37 -6.88 -6.57
CA PRO A 19 -3.52 -7.64 -6.10
C PRO A 19 -3.17 -8.51 -4.89
N GLY A 20 -4.20 -9.01 -4.20
CA GLY A 20 -4.03 -9.93 -3.08
C GLY A 20 -3.33 -9.29 -1.87
N LYS A 21 -3.47 -7.96 -1.69
CA LYS A 21 -2.87 -7.22 -0.57
C LYS A 21 -1.34 -7.23 -0.57
N ALA A 22 -0.71 -7.43 -1.73
CA ALA A 22 0.74 -7.56 -1.85
C ALA A 22 1.50 -6.21 -1.83
N GLY A 23 0.80 -5.08 -1.57
CA GLY A 23 1.40 -3.76 -1.53
C GLY A 23 1.45 -3.08 -2.89
N ALA A 24 2.56 -2.45 -3.24
CA ALA A 24 2.73 -1.75 -4.50
C ALA A 24 4.15 -1.89 -5.06
N THR A 25 4.27 -1.68 -6.36
CA THR A 25 5.54 -1.50 -7.08
C THR A 25 5.78 -0.02 -7.37
N GLU A 26 6.91 0.30 -7.97
CA GLU A 26 7.17 1.64 -8.49
C GLU A 26 6.15 1.99 -9.60
N ALA A 27 5.71 3.24 -9.61
CA ALA A 27 4.83 3.73 -10.67
C ALA A 27 5.61 3.82 -11.99
N ALA A 28 5.03 3.30 -13.06
CA ALA A 28 5.65 3.37 -14.40
C ALA A 28 5.71 4.82 -14.93
N SER A 29 4.79 5.68 -14.47
CA SER A 29 4.75 7.11 -14.81
C SER A 29 4.07 7.89 -13.69
N LEU A 30 4.39 9.18 -13.58
CA LEU A 30 3.65 10.13 -12.76
C LEU A 30 2.47 10.72 -13.54
N PRO A 31 1.43 11.22 -12.83
CA PRO A 31 0.31 11.86 -13.51
C PRO A 31 0.75 13.11 -14.28
N THR A 32 0.11 13.36 -15.39
CA THR A 32 0.37 14.57 -16.23
C THR A 32 -0.28 15.83 -15.65
N THR A 33 -1.20 15.68 -14.69
CA THR A 33 -1.82 16.81 -13.98
C THR A 33 -0.84 17.43 -13.00
N PRO A 34 -0.88 18.75 -12.76
CA PRO A 34 0.07 19.41 -11.85
C PRO A 34 -0.14 19.04 -10.37
N GLN A 35 -1.32 18.52 -10.04
CA GLN A 35 -1.70 18.14 -8.66
C GLN A 35 -2.35 16.77 -8.59
N THR A 36 -2.22 16.14 -7.43
CA THR A 36 -2.85 14.88 -7.08
C THR A 36 -3.32 14.88 -5.62
N THR A 37 -4.08 13.87 -5.22
CA THR A 37 -4.49 13.70 -3.82
C THR A 37 -3.26 13.54 -2.93
N ALA A 38 -3.14 14.37 -1.89
CA ALA A 38 -2.10 14.20 -0.86
C ALA A 38 -2.49 13.07 0.09
N CYS A 39 -1.53 12.25 0.43
CA CYS A 39 -1.66 11.20 1.43
C CYS A 39 -0.49 11.31 2.41
N HIS A 40 -0.75 11.02 3.68
CA HIS A 40 0.18 11.22 4.77
C HIS A 40 0.57 9.88 5.39
N LYS A 41 1.65 9.89 6.15
CA LYS A 41 2.03 8.73 6.96
C LYS A 41 0.86 8.30 7.85
N GLY A 42 0.55 7.01 7.82
CA GLY A 42 -0.58 6.42 8.56
C GLY A 42 -1.87 6.30 7.76
N ASP A 43 -1.97 6.92 6.59
CA ASP A 43 -3.13 6.73 5.71
C ASP A 43 -3.16 5.32 5.13
N THR A 44 -4.36 4.87 4.81
CA THR A 44 -4.59 3.60 4.11
C THR A 44 -5.16 3.87 2.72
N LEU A 45 -4.49 3.37 1.71
CA LEU A 45 -4.88 3.50 0.31
C LEU A 45 -5.54 2.23 -0.20
N ILE A 46 -6.68 2.35 -0.87
CA ILE A 46 -7.41 1.22 -1.46
C ILE A 46 -7.81 1.56 -2.89
N SER A 47 -7.51 0.66 -3.82
CA SER A 47 -7.99 0.80 -5.19
C SER A 47 -9.51 0.68 -5.25
N ASN A 48 -10.17 1.70 -5.79
CA ASN A 48 -11.63 1.71 -5.98
C ASN A 48 -12.06 0.95 -7.25
N ILE A 49 -11.11 0.60 -8.14
CA ILE A 49 -11.38 -0.15 -9.37
C ILE A 49 -11.16 -1.64 -9.09
N ARG A 50 -12.12 -2.47 -9.51
CA ARG A 50 -12.09 -3.93 -9.36
C ARG A 50 -11.73 -4.35 -7.93
N PRO A 51 -12.57 -4.01 -6.93
CA PRO A 51 -12.27 -4.22 -5.52
C PRO A 51 -11.97 -5.69 -5.16
N TYR A 52 -12.42 -6.64 -5.98
CA TYR A 52 -12.08 -8.05 -5.82
C TYR A 52 -10.58 -8.38 -5.95
N PHE A 53 -9.77 -7.48 -6.52
CA PHE A 53 -8.32 -7.63 -6.51
C PHE A 53 -7.69 -7.34 -5.14
N LYS A 54 -8.44 -6.79 -4.20
CA LYS A 54 -7.99 -6.51 -2.82
C LYS A 54 -6.67 -5.72 -2.77
N LYS A 55 -6.58 -4.64 -3.55
CA LYS A 55 -5.39 -3.80 -3.62
C LYS A 55 -5.43 -2.77 -2.49
N ILE A 56 -4.49 -2.87 -1.56
CA ILE A 56 -4.36 -2.02 -0.38
C ILE A 56 -2.89 -1.70 -0.09
N VAL A 57 -2.62 -0.46 0.33
CA VAL A 57 -1.30 0.03 0.72
C VAL A 57 -1.42 0.85 1.99
N TYR A 58 -0.51 0.64 2.92
CA TYR A 58 -0.27 1.50 4.06
C TYR A 58 0.73 2.59 3.68
N CYS A 59 0.43 3.86 3.95
CA CYS A 59 1.34 4.97 3.69
C CYS A 59 2.36 5.07 4.82
N GLU A 60 3.60 4.81 4.49
CA GLU A 60 4.73 4.85 5.43
C GLU A 60 5.35 6.24 5.50
N ASP A 61 5.16 7.04 4.43
CA ASP A 61 5.64 8.41 4.27
C ASP A 61 4.60 9.26 3.53
N GLU A 62 4.90 10.55 3.36
CA GLU A 62 4.16 11.46 2.50
C GLU A 62 4.14 10.94 1.07
N CYS A 63 2.96 10.81 0.48
CA CYS A 63 2.79 10.29 -0.86
C CYS A 63 1.58 10.92 -1.57
N GLY A 64 1.37 10.55 -2.83
CA GLY A 64 0.20 10.95 -3.58
C GLY A 64 -0.51 9.77 -4.20
N CYS A 65 -1.80 9.91 -4.47
CA CYS A 65 -2.54 8.85 -5.14
C CYS A 65 -3.47 9.37 -6.23
N SER A 66 -3.79 8.48 -7.18
CA SER A 66 -4.74 8.78 -8.27
C SER A 66 -6.17 8.90 -7.74
N THR A 67 -7.05 9.51 -8.53
CA THR A 67 -8.48 9.68 -8.21
C THR A 67 -9.25 8.35 -8.10
N ASP A 68 -8.71 7.28 -8.63
CA ASP A 68 -9.25 5.92 -8.57
C ASP A 68 -8.77 5.14 -7.33
N VAL A 69 -7.98 5.78 -6.48
CA VAL A 69 -7.55 5.26 -5.19
C VAL A 69 -8.26 6.05 -4.08
N LEU A 70 -8.85 5.34 -3.16
CA LEU A 70 -9.44 5.91 -1.94
C LEU A 70 -8.34 6.05 -0.89
N CYS A 71 -8.21 7.23 -0.31
CA CYS A 71 -7.32 7.51 0.81
C CYS A 71 -8.16 7.61 2.08
N PHE A 72 -7.90 6.75 3.04
CA PHE A 72 -8.53 6.74 4.36
C PHE A 72 -7.54 7.25 5.38
N THR A 73 -7.85 8.40 5.97
CA THR A 73 -7.04 9.02 7.03
C THR A 73 -7.66 8.72 8.39
N PRO A 74 -6.91 8.20 9.36
CA PRO A 74 -7.42 8.00 10.71
C PRO A 74 -7.71 9.35 11.38
N ILE A 75 -8.80 9.43 12.15
CA ILE A 75 -9.19 10.65 12.86
C ILE A 75 -8.18 11.05 13.96
N GLN A 76 -7.45 10.10 14.49
CA GLN A 76 -6.34 10.28 15.43
C GLN A 76 -5.24 9.26 15.13
N SER A 77 -3.99 9.61 15.42
CA SER A 77 -2.83 8.74 15.17
C SER A 77 -2.91 7.38 15.87
N ARG A 78 -3.56 7.30 17.03
CA ARG A 78 -3.74 6.04 17.75
C ARG A 78 -4.59 5.01 16.99
N TYR A 79 -5.43 5.42 16.02
CA TYR A 79 -6.26 4.52 15.22
C TYR A 79 -5.58 4.02 13.94
N VAL A 80 -4.34 4.39 13.67
CA VAL A 80 -3.62 4.04 12.43
C VAL A 80 -3.62 2.53 12.17
N ALA A 81 -3.13 1.74 13.14
CA ALA A 81 -3.05 0.29 12.99
C ALA A 81 -4.43 -0.37 12.96
N TYR A 82 -5.36 0.12 13.77
CA TYR A 82 -6.73 -0.37 13.81
C TYR A 82 -7.46 -0.13 12.49
N LEU A 83 -7.38 1.09 11.95
CA LEU A 83 -7.96 1.44 10.64
C LEU A 83 -7.38 0.54 9.54
N PHE A 84 -6.06 0.45 9.45
CA PHE A 84 -5.42 -0.39 8.44
C PHE A 84 -5.86 -1.84 8.56
N SER A 85 -5.85 -2.43 9.76
CA SER A 85 -6.24 -3.83 9.98
C SER A 85 -7.72 -4.08 9.65
N THR A 86 -8.60 -3.14 9.98
CA THR A 86 -10.03 -3.20 9.66
C THR A 86 -10.25 -3.22 8.15
N LEU A 87 -9.58 -2.32 7.42
CA LEU A 87 -9.68 -2.22 5.97
C LEU A 87 -8.92 -3.36 5.24
N TYR A 88 -7.93 -3.96 5.89
CA TYR A 88 -7.20 -5.11 5.37
C TYR A 88 -8.01 -6.41 5.44
N ALA A 89 -9.06 -6.48 6.26
CA ALA A 89 -9.88 -7.67 6.41
C ALA A 89 -10.63 -8.05 5.12
N ASP A 90 -10.74 -9.34 4.84
CA ASP A 90 -11.47 -9.85 3.67
C ASP A 90 -12.94 -9.46 3.67
N LYS A 91 -13.54 -9.32 4.87
CA LYS A 91 -14.93 -8.86 5.04
C LYS A 91 -15.15 -7.47 4.46
N PHE A 92 -14.18 -6.55 4.62
CA PHE A 92 -14.27 -5.21 4.06
C PHE A 92 -14.26 -5.25 2.52
N PHE A 93 -13.37 -6.03 1.90
CA PHE A 93 -13.34 -6.18 0.45
C PHE A 93 -14.61 -6.87 -0.09
N ALA A 94 -15.12 -7.86 0.61
CA ALA A 94 -16.40 -8.48 0.25
C ALA A 94 -17.55 -7.46 0.26
N PHE A 95 -17.56 -6.58 1.26
CA PHE A 95 -18.53 -5.49 1.35
C PHE A 95 -18.36 -4.50 0.19
N MET A 96 -17.13 -4.09 -0.16
CA MET A 96 -16.88 -3.24 -1.33
C MET A 96 -17.35 -3.89 -2.64
N VAL A 97 -17.10 -5.18 -2.82
CA VAL A 97 -17.51 -5.94 -4.02
C VAL A 97 -19.02 -5.98 -4.12
N ALA A 98 -19.73 -6.25 -3.02
CA ALA A 98 -21.19 -6.34 -3.00
C ALA A 98 -21.87 -5.03 -3.42
N GLY A 99 -21.29 -3.87 -3.11
CA GLY A 99 -21.81 -2.56 -3.52
C GLY A 99 -21.23 -2.02 -4.83
N SER A 100 -20.34 -2.76 -5.48
CA SER A 100 -19.66 -2.27 -6.68
C SER A 100 -20.60 -2.25 -7.91
N LYS A 101 -20.43 -1.23 -8.76
CA LYS A 101 -21.23 -0.99 -9.96
C LYS A 101 -20.34 -1.06 -11.22
N GLY A 102 -20.90 -1.57 -12.31
CA GLY A 102 -20.27 -1.72 -13.60
C GLY A 102 -19.81 -3.17 -13.88
N THR A 103 -19.85 -3.55 -15.16
CA THR A 103 -19.57 -4.93 -15.58
C THR A 103 -18.10 -5.17 -15.94
N LYS A 104 -17.52 -4.33 -16.78
CA LYS A 104 -16.13 -4.50 -17.28
C LYS A 104 -15.08 -3.99 -16.30
N MET A 105 -15.37 -2.87 -15.64
CA MET A 105 -14.50 -2.24 -14.65
C MET A 105 -15.32 -1.82 -13.43
N PRO A 106 -15.77 -2.77 -12.60
CA PRO A 106 -16.58 -2.44 -11.43
C PRO A 106 -15.83 -1.50 -10.51
N ARG A 107 -16.55 -0.47 -10.04
CA ARG A 107 -16.08 0.51 -9.06
C ARG A 107 -16.88 0.37 -7.79
N GLY A 108 -16.21 0.43 -6.65
CA GLY A 108 -16.88 0.50 -5.36
C GLY A 108 -17.72 1.76 -5.23
N ASP A 109 -18.88 1.64 -4.62
CA ASP A 109 -19.74 2.78 -4.29
C ASP A 109 -19.21 3.47 -3.03
N LYS A 110 -18.72 4.71 -3.17
CA LYS A 110 -18.10 5.45 -2.05
C LYS A 110 -19.04 5.64 -0.87
N GLN A 111 -20.34 5.87 -1.11
CA GLN A 111 -21.31 6.04 -0.03
C GLN A 111 -21.51 4.74 0.74
N GLN A 112 -21.65 3.64 0.02
CA GLN A 112 -21.76 2.31 0.61
C GLN A 112 -20.48 1.96 1.39
N ILE A 113 -19.30 2.21 0.83
CA ILE A 113 -17.99 1.94 1.49
C ILE A 113 -17.89 2.71 2.82
N MET A 114 -18.29 3.99 2.84
CA MET A 114 -18.28 4.82 4.05
C MET A 114 -19.32 4.39 5.10
N SER A 115 -20.28 3.55 4.74
CA SER A 115 -21.25 2.96 5.67
C SER A 115 -20.80 1.60 6.24
N TYR A 116 -19.57 1.17 5.95
CA TYR A 116 -19.05 -0.09 6.50
C TYR A 116 -19.06 -0.06 8.04
N PRO A 117 -19.77 -1.00 8.69
CA PRO A 117 -19.87 -1.00 10.14
C PRO A 117 -18.54 -1.40 10.77
N ILE A 118 -18.05 -0.58 11.67
CA ILE A 118 -16.87 -0.86 12.50
C ILE A 118 -17.25 -0.84 13.97
N VAL A 119 -16.61 -1.68 14.76
CA VAL A 119 -16.67 -1.62 16.21
C VAL A 119 -15.62 -0.63 16.67
N LEU A 120 -15.99 0.35 17.46
CA LEU A 120 -15.02 1.26 18.06
C LEU A 120 -14.52 0.60 19.36
N PRO A 121 -13.21 0.27 19.47
CA PRO A 121 -12.65 -0.32 20.68
C PRO A 121 -12.62 0.70 21.82
N SER A 122 -12.59 0.22 23.07
CA SER A 122 -12.22 1.05 24.23
C SER A 122 -10.77 1.52 24.10
N ASP A 123 -10.38 2.50 24.92
CA ASP A 123 -9.02 3.00 24.92
C ASP A 123 -8.00 1.93 25.31
N GLU A 124 -8.34 1.10 26.29
CA GLU A 124 -7.53 -0.01 26.77
C GLU A 124 -7.33 -1.08 25.68
N GLU A 125 -8.43 -1.52 25.05
CA GLU A 125 -8.38 -2.49 23.95
C GLU A 125 -7.55 -1.96 22.76
N LEU A 126 -7.66 -0.65 22.45
CA LEU A 126 -6.90 -0.03 21.40
C LEU A 126 -5.40 0.03 21.70
N ASP A 127 -5.04 0.32 22.95
CA ASP A 127 -3.64 0.37 23.38
C ASP A 127 -3.02 -1.03 23.35
N GLU A 128 -3.71 -2.06 23.89
CA GLU A 128 -3.27 -3.46 23.78
C GLU A 128 -3.11 -3.91 22.33
N PHE A 129 -4.04 -3.54 21.46
CA PHE A 129 -3.95 -3.84 20.04
C PHE A 129 -2.75 -3.15 19.38
N ASN A 130 -2.51 -1.88 19.69
CA ASN A 130 -1.40 -1.10 19.13
C ASN A 130 -0.03 -1.64 19.56
N ASP A 131 0.10 -2.12 20.79
CA ASP A 131 1.35 -2.73 21.30
C ASP A 131 1.77 -3.95 20.46
N LEU A 132 0.81 -4.65 19.88
CA LEU A 132 1.07 -5.78 18.98
C LEU A 132 1.16 -5.36 17.50
N ALA A 133 0.24 -4.52 17.04
CA ALA A 133 0.06 -4.24 15.63
C ALA A 133 1.09 -3.24 15.06
N LEU A 134 1.48 -2.22 15.83
CA LEU A 134 2.45 -1.21 15.36
C LEU A 134 3.85 -1.80 15.11
N PRO A 135 4.41 -2.66 15.98
CA PRO A 135 5.67 -3.35 15.69
C PRO A 135 5.59 -4.20 14.41
N ILE A 136 4.45 -4.87 14.16
CA ILE A 136 4.26 -5.67 12.92
C ILE A 136 4.27 -4.77 11.69
N LEU A 137 3.55 -3.65 11.69
CA LEU A 137 3.56 -2.70 10.59
C LEU A 137 4.96 -2.14 10.34
N THR A 138 5.69 -1.79 11.40
CA THR A 138 7.08 -1.33 11.32
C THR A 138 8.00 -2.39 10.71
N GLN A 139 7.84 -3.65 11.11
CA GLN A 139 8.63 -4.76 10.57
C GLN A 139 8.32 -5.02 9.09
N ILE A 140 7.04 -4.94 8.69
CA ILE A 140 6.64 -5.05 7.28
C ILE A 140 7.32 -3.96 6.44
N HIS A 141 7.35 -2.73 6.95
CA HIS A 141 8.04 -1.61 6.30
C HIS A 141 9.53 -1.89 6.13
N SER A 142 10.22 -2.23 7.22
CA SER A 142 11.64 -2.56 7.22
C SER A 142 11.97 -3.67 6.22
N ASN A 143 11.19 -4.75 6.22
CA ASN A 143 11.37 -5.88 5.30
C ASN A 143 11.17 -5.47 3.83
N ARG A 144 10.22 -4.58 3.54
CA ARG A 144 10.02 -4.06 2.17
C ARG A 144 11.21 -3.25 1.70
N GLY A 145 11.74 -2.38 2.55
CA GLY A 145 12.96 -1.62 2.27
C GLY A 145 14.17 -2.52 2.00
N GLU A 146 14.34 -3.55 2.83
CA GLU A 146 15.40 -4.54 2.65
C GLU A 146 15.25 -5.35 1.36
N ASN A 147 14.05 -5.84 1.06
CA ASN A 147 13.77 -6.58 -0.19
C ASN A 147 14.09 -5.74 -1.43
N LYS A 148 13.77 -4.43 -1.39
CA LYS A 148 14.11 -3.51 -2.48
C LYS A 148 15.62 -3.36 -2.64
N ARG A 149 16.35 -3.21 -1.53
CA ARG A 149 17.82 -3.13 -1.53
C ARG A 149 18.46 -4.43 -2.05
N LEU A 150 18.00 -5.58 -1.58
CA LEU A 150 18.49 -6.89 -2.02
C LEU A 150 18.20 -7.13 -3.50
N SER A 151 17.05 -6.73 -4.00
CA SER A 151 16.72 -6.81 -5.43
C SER A 151 17.66 -5.95 -6.27
N ALA A 152 17.95 -4.71 -5.84
CA ALA A 152 18.90 -3.83 -6.54
C ALA A 152 20.33 -4.41 -6.55
N VAL A 153 20.76 -5.01 -5.44
CA VAL A 153 22.07 -5.68 -5.35
C VAL A 153 22.13 -6.88 -6.29
N ARG A 154 21.10 -7.74 -6.29
CA ARG A 154 21.00 -8.89 -7.21
C ARG A 154 21.09 -8.43 -8.66
N ASP A 155 20.33 -7.43 -9.04
CA ASP A 155 20.26 -6.94 -10.42
C ASP A 155 21.56 -6.27 -10.88
N ALA A 156 22.31 -5.67 -9.94
CA ALA A 156 23.64 -5.13 -10.20
C ALA A 156 24.75 -6.21 -10.31
N LEU A 157 24.63 -7.29 -9.56
CA LEU A 157 25.66 -8.35 -9.50
C LEU A 157 25.46 -9.43 -10.56
N LEU A 158 24.21 -9.82 -10.84
CA LEU A 158 23.90 -10.94 -11.73
C LEU A 158 24.54 -10.81 -13.13
N PRO A 159 24.48 -9.65 -13.83
CA PRO A 159 25.14 -9.49 -15.12
C PRO A 159 26.66 -9.59 -15.03
N LYS A 160 27.26 -9.17 -13.92
CA LYS A 160 28.72 -9.24 -13.71
C LYS A 160 29.20 -10.67 -13.46
N LEU A 161 28.41 -11.43 -12.72
CA LEU A 161 28.64 -12.87 -12.50
C LEU A 161 28.52 -13.64 -13.81
N MET A 162 27.43 -13.43 -14.56
CA MET A 162 27.21 -14.11 -15.84
C MET A 162 28.24 -13.78 -16.92
N SER A 163 28.83 -12.59 -16.86
CA SER A 163 29.89 -12.17 -17.81
C SER A 163 31.30 -12.54 -17.37
N GLY A 164 31.46 -13.21 -16.20
CA GLY A 164 32.78 -13.55 -15.65
C GLY A 164 33.58 -12.36 -15.13
N LYS A 165 32.97 -11.17 -14.99
CA LYS A 165 33.63 -9.98 -14.43
C LYS A 165 33.88 -10.09 -12.92
N ILE A 166 33.14 -10.96 -12.26
CA ILE A 166 33.34 -11.31 -10.83
C ILE A 166 33.76 -12.77 -10.79
N ASP A 167 34.96 -13.00 -10.32
CA ASP A 167 35.46 -14.35 -10.09
C ASP A 167 34.93 -14.88 -8.75
N VAL A 168 34.25 -16.01 -8.80
CA VAL A 168 33.66 -16.69 -7.63
C VAL A 168 34.37 -18.00 -7.30
N SER A 169 35.45 -18.35 -8.01
CA SER A 169 36.18 -19.64 -7.85
C SER A 169 36.76 -19.84 -6.43
N ALA A 170 36.98 -18.75 -5.68
CA ALA A 170 37.48 -18.80 -4.32
C ALA A 170 36.39 -18.87 -3.24
N ILE A 171 35.10 -18.83 -3.60
CA ILE A 171 33.99 -18.87 -2.63
C ILE A 171 33.68 -20.34 -2.34
N GLN A 172 33.93 -20.76 -1.10
CA GLN A 172 33.45 -22.05 -0.60
C GLN A 172 31.98 -21.89 -0.20
N LEU A 173 31.08 -22.71 -0.76
CA LEU A 173 29.67 -22.81 -0.41
C LEU A 173 29.48 -23.79 0.75
#